data_d845ccf4c8d50a007336c436415e12cd
#
_entry.id   d845ccf4c8d50a007336c436415e12cd
#
_cell.length_a   1.000
_cell.length_b   1.000
_cell.length_c   1.000
_cell.angle_alpha   90.00
_cell.angle_beta   90.00
_cell.angle_gamma   90.00
#
_symmetry.space_group_name_H-M   'P 1'
#
loop_
_entity.id
_entity.type
_entity.pdbx_description
1 polymer ?
#
loop_
_entity_poly.entity_id
_entity_poly.type
_entity_poly.pdbx_seq_one_letter_code
_entity_poly.pdbx_strand_id
1 'polypeptide(L)'
;MNSISELVMGFGVYGVSALAILMALNLAIAIWGIDLVWPHMDKHISLFVITPFIVSIAQLSGPAFMGYYIFLVAALAACFAWMIYKSIGPLTDELRIRYPKKDHSPLYIMGTVLFAVLTFNIAYYFIVRALGATTSTPSFSTQELWQLIYGYAQASVWEELVSRVLLIGIPLLLIDGLLKQRNPEHRTQKVRQYILGGGFTIGRKEAVLMVFSSAMFGAAHVFSWDLYKILPAAIGGLAFAYLFLKLGLYASVMMHFATDFMTVPLNVWPDSTGVASVVGLLVLAWLALGVPYLVLYFSKGMGWLLGRRIWPDLPPQEPKPVYAYYSAYVGPTPAGYPTSTAPQYAPSAPYAAQVPKAEDPHAFVCQNCGGREAVYSDGSLVCKRCGMKR
;
A
#
# COMPACT_ATOMS: atom_id res chain seq x y z
N MET A 1 18.94 -6.03 15.63
CA MET A 1 17.50 -6.15 15.24
C MET A 1 17.04 -7.54 15.63
N ASN A 2 15.86 -7.67 16.22
CA ASN A 2 15.39 -8.97 16.67
C ASN A 2 15.02 -9.82 15.46
N SER A 3 15.45 -11.06 15.42
CA SER A 3 15.15 -12.04 14.38
C SER A 3 13.65 -12.14 14.01
N ILE A 4 12.78 -11.82 14.96
CA ILE A 4 11.31 -11.80 14.78
C ILE A 4 10.85 -10.73 13.79
N SER A 5 11.39 -9.49 13.87
CA SER A 5 10.97 -8.43 12.93
C SER A 5 11.42 -8.71 11.49
N GLU A 6 12.58 -9.32 11.32
CA GLU A 6 13.09 -9.75 10.01
C GLU A 6 12.22 -10.89 9.45
N LEU A 7 11.82 -11.80 10.30
CA LEU A 7 10.94 -12.91 9.93
C LEU A 7 9.55 -12.41 9.48
N VAL A 8 8.92 -11.52 10.27
CA VAL A 8 7.61 -10.93 9.94
C VAL A 8 7.66 -10.17 8.63
N MET A 9 8.73 -9.38 8.40
CA MET A 9 8.90 -8.65 7.13
C MET A 9 9.12 -9.59 5.95
N GLY A 10 9.94 -10.64 6.12
CA GLY A 10 10.16 -11.65 5.08
C GLY A 10 8.85 -12.35 4.68
N PHE A 11 8.07 -12.83 5.64
CA PHE A 11 6.76 -13.42 5.38
C PHE A 11 5.76 -12.40 4.81
N GLY A 12 5.85 -11.14 5.24
CA GLY A 12 5.05 -10.05 4.67
C GLY A 12 5.24 -9.89 3.17
N VAL A 13 6.48 -9.95 2.67
CA VAL A 13 6.77 -9.86 1.23
C VAL A 13 6.16 -11.02 0.45
N TYR A 14 6.26 -12.25 0.97
CA TYR A 14 5.62 -13.42 0.34
C TYR A 14 4.09 -13.33 0.39
N GLY A 15 3.52 -12.91 1.52
CA GLY A 15 2.08 -12.70 1.68
C GLY A 15 1.53 -11.66 0.68
N VAL A 16 2.25 -10.56 0.48
CA VAL A 16 1.90 -9.52 -0.48
C VAL A 16 2.07 -10.00 -1.93
N SER A 17 3.07 -10.81 -2.22
CA SER A 17 3.22 -11.41 -3.55
C SER A 17 2.07 -12.36 -3.89
N ALA A 18 1.64 -13.19 -2.92
CA ALA A 18 0.46 -14.03 -3.08
C ALA A 18 -0.83 -13.22 -3.27
N LEU A 19 -0.95 -12.08 -2.55
CA LEU A 19 -2.06 -11.14 -2.75
C LEU A 19 -2.08 -10.58 -4.17
N ALA A 20 -0.93 -10.19 -4.73
CA ALA A 20 -0.84 -9.68 -6.10
C ALA A 20 -1.28 -10.73 -7.14
N ILE A 21 -0.94 -12.01 -6.91
CA ILE A 21 -1.38 -13.11 -7.78
C ILE A 21 -2.90 -13.29 -7.69
N LEU A 22 -3.48 -13.27 -6.48
CA LEU A 22 -4.94 -13.35 -6.31
C LEU A 22 -5.64 -12.16 -6.94
N MET A 23 -5.10 -10.95 -6.81
CA MET A 23 -5.65 -9.76 -7.46
C MET A 23 -5.60 -9.87 -9.00
N ALA A 24 -4.54 -10.43 -9.56
CA ALA A 24 -4.45 -10.67 -11.01
C ALA A 24 -5.52 -11.67 -11.49
N LEU A 25 -5.74 -12.76 -10.73
CA LEU A 25 -6.82 -13.71 -11.00
C LEU A 25 -8.19 -13.03 -10.94
N ASN A 26 -8.44 -12.27 -9.88
CA ASN A 26 -9.70 -11.56 -9.69
C ASN A 26 -9.95 -10.50 -10.77
N LEU A 27 -8.89 -9.84 -11.26
CA LEU A 27 -8.99 -8.93 -12.39
C LEU A 27 -9.39 -9.68 -13.67
N ALA A 28 -8.83 -10.85 -13.91
CA ALA A 28 -9.26 -11.70 -15.02
C ALA A 28 -10.73 -12.11 -14.90
N ILE A 29 -11.19 -12.43 -13.67
CA ILE A 29 -12.60 -12.71 -13.39
C ILE A 29 -13.48 -11.46 -13.66
N ALA A 30 -13.05 -10.27 -13.23
CA ALA A 30 -13.78 -9.03 -13.48
C ALA A 30 -13.87 -8.71 -14.98
N ILE A 31 -12.82 -9.00 -15.76
CA ILE A 31 -12.82 -8.87 -17.23
C ILE A 31 -13.81 -9.89 -17.85
N TRP A 32 -13.75 -11.14 -17.43
CA TRP A 32 -14.73 -12.15 -17.85
C TRP A 32 -16.16 -11.78 -17.45
N GLY A 33 -16.33 -11.05 -16.37
CA GLY A 33 -17.60 -10.49 -15.92
C GLY A 33 -18.31 -9.64 -17.00
N ILE A 34 -17.59 -9.15 -18.03
CA ILE A 34 -18.19 -8.44 -19.16
C ILE A 34 -19.21 -9.34 -19.87
N ASP A 35 -18.84 -10.59 -20.12
CA ASP A 35 -19.72 -11.58 -20.76
C ASP A 35 -20.90 -11.95 -19.86
N LEU A 36 -20.69 -11.96 -18.53
CA LEU A 36 -21.75 -12.29 -17.57
C LEU A 36 -22.74 -11.14 -17.36
N VAL A 37 -22.28 -9.89 -17.43
CA VAL A 37 -23.13 -8.70 -17.25
C VAL A 37 -23.90 -8.36 -18.53
N TRP A 38 -23.35 -8.68 -19.71
CA TRP A 38 -23.93 -8.34 -21.00
C TRP A 38 -25.40 -8.76 -21.17
N PRO A 39 -25.83 -9.99 -20.82
CA PRO A 39 -27.23 -10.40 -20.93
C PRO A 39 -28.20 -9.65 -20.01
N HIS A 40 -27.67 -8.94 -19.01
CA HIS A 40 -28.42 -8.22 -17.98
C HIS A 40 -28.40 -6.70 -18.16
N MET A 41 -27.97 -6.20 -19.33
CA MET A 41 -27.83 -4.77 -19.58
C MET A 41 -29.17 -4.00 -19.54
N ASP A 42 -30.31 -4.71 -19.63
CA ASP A 42 -31.65 -4.14 -19.46
C ASP A 42 -31.97 -3.72 -18.02
N LYS A 43 -31.23 -4.24 -17.05
CA LYS A 43 -31.40 -3.91 -15.64
C LYS A 43 -31.05 -2.46 -15.36
N HIS A 44 -31.75 -1.87 -14.39
CA HIS A 44 -31.48 -0.52 -13.89
C HIS A 44 -30.49 -0.59 -12.73
N ILE A 45 -29.41 0.16 -12.84
CA ILE A 45 -28.43 0.33 -11.78
C ILE A 45 -28.39 1.79 -11.32
N SER A 46 -28.12 2.03 -10.04
CA SER A 46 -28.06 3.36 -9.49
C SER A 46 -26.61 3.81 -9.30
N LEU A 47 -26.29 4.99 -9.78
CA LEU A 47 -25.13 5.75 -9.31
C LEU A 47 -25.52 6.51 -8.06
N PHE A 48 -24.62 6.55 -7.09
CA PHE A 48 -24.91 7.14 -5.78
C PHE A 48 -23.75 8.00 -5.25
N VAL A 49 -24.08 8.90 -4.33
CA VAL A 49 -23.11 9.60 -3.48
C VAL A 49 -23.42 9.31 -2.02
N ILE A 50 -22.40 9.42 -1.19
CA ILE A 50 -22.49 9.20 0.26
C ILE A 50 -22.52 10.54 0.98
N THR A 51 -23.61 10.80 1.77
CA THR A 51 -23.86 12.11 2.40
C THR A 51 -24.50 12.08 3.79
N PRO A 52 -24.30 11.45 4.76
CA PRO A 52 -24.01 10.11 5.27
C PRO A 52 -24.98 9.01 4.81
N PHE A 53 -26.01 9.37 4.07
CA PHE A 53 -26.94 8.42 3.45
C PHE A 53 -26.51 8.17 2.01
N ILE A 54 -26.85 7.00 1.49
CA ILE A 54 -26.68 6.69 0.08
C ILE A 54 -27.79 7.42 -0.69
N VAL A 55 -27.39 8.41 -1.51
CA VAL A 55 -28.31 9.18 -2.35
C VAL A 55 -28.07 8.79 -3.79
N SER A 56 -29.10 8.20 -4.45
CA SER A 56 -29.04 7.92 -5.89
C SER A 56 -29.06 9.24 -6.67
N ILE A 57 -28.08 9.42 -7.56
CA ILE A 57 -27.92 10.63 -8.39
C ILE A 57 -28.28 10.38 -9.85
N ALA A 58 -28.23 9.14 -10.29
CA ALA A 58 -28.60 8.74 -11.67
C ALA A 58 -28.95 7.26 -11.68
N GLN A 59 -29.71 6.86 -12.69
CA GLN A 59 -29.97 5.46 -13.03
C GLN A 59 -29.43 5.20 -14.44
N LEU A 60 -28.73 4.09 -14.60
CA LEU A 60 -28.18 3.64 -15.86
C LEU A 60 -28.84 2.30 -16.25
N SER A 61 -29.09 2.12 -17.54
CA SER A 61 -29.57 0.87 -18.13
C SER A 61 -29.11 0.78 -19.59
N GLY A 62 -29.24 -0.39 -20.18
CA GLY A 62 -28.86 -0.60 -21.58
C GLY A 62 -27.36 -0.34 -21.84
N PRO A 63 -27.01 0.27 -22.97
CA PRO A 63 -25.64 0.58 -23.33
C PRO A 63 -24.91 1.45 -22.30
N ALA A 64 -25.63 2.33 -21.57
CA ALA A 64 -25.05 3.17 -20.53
C ALA A 64 -24.59 2.35 -19.32
N PHE A 65 -25.36 1.35 -18.92
CA PHE A 65 -24.94 0.40 -17.88
C PHE A 65 -23.71 -0.38 -18.31
N MET A 66 -23.72 -0.93 -19.52
CA MET A 66 -22.57 -1.69 -20.03
C MET A 66 -21.32 -0.84 -20.17
N GLY A 67 -21.44 0.38 -20.69
CA GLY A 67 -20.34 1.34 -20.78
C GLY A 67 -19.76 1.69 -19.41
N TYR A 68 -20.62 1.83 -18.40
CA TYR A 68 -20.19 2.05 -17.02
C TYR A 68 -19.45 0.84 -16.45
N TYR A 69 -19.92 -0.38 -16.67
CA TYR A 69 -19.21 -1.58 -16.22
C TYR A 69 -17.83 -1.72 -16.89
N ILE A 70 -17.74 -1.48 -18.20
CA ILE A 70 -16.45 -1.45 -18.91
C ILE A 70 -15.53 -0.38 -18.33
N PHE A 71 -16.04 0.80 -18.00
CA PHE A 71 -15.27 1.84 -17.31
C PHE A 71 -14.72 1.35 -15.95
N LEU A 72 -15.53 0.66 -15.14
CA LEU A 72 -15.09 0.11 -13.85
C LEU A 72 -13.94 -0.90 -14.04
N VAL A 73 -14.11 -1.85 -14.96
CA VAL A 73 -13.07 -2.86 -15.26
C VAL A 73 -11.79 -2.21 -15.81
N ALA A 74 -11.93 -1.23 -16.71
CA ALA A 74 -10.77 -0.50 -17.23
C ALA A 74 -10.04 0.29 -16.14
N ALA A 75 -10.78 0.90 -15.20
CA ALA A 75 -10.22 1.60 -14.05
C ALA A 75 -9.47 0.64 -13.12
N LEU A 76 -10.04 -0.54 -12.82
CA LEU A 76 -9.38 -1.59 -12.04
C LEU A 76 -8.08 -2.05 -12.73
N ALA A 77 -8.13 -2.34 -14.03
CA ALA A 77 -6.96 -2.75 -14.81
C ALA A 77 -5.86 -1.68 -14.82
N ALA A 78 -6.23 -0.41 -15.01
CA ALA A 78 -5.29 0.71 -14.98
C ALA A 78 -4.65 0.88 -13.58
N CYS A 79 -5.45 0.80 -12.51
CA CYS A 79 -4.96 0.89 -11.14
C CYS A 79 -4.02 -0.29 -10.80
N PHE A 80 -4.38 -1.51 -11.21
CA PHE A 80 -3.53 -2.70 -11.02
C PHE A 80 -2.21 -2.58 -11.78
N ALA A 81 -2.26 -2.23 -13.07
CA ALA A 81 -1.07 -2.05 -13.89
C ALA A 81 -0.15 -0.97 -13.28
N TRP A 82 -0.71 0.14 -12.81
CA TRP A 82 0.05 1.20 -12.16
C TRP A 82 0.65 0.76 -10.83
N MET A 83 -0.09 -0.01 -10.02
CA MET A 83 0.40 -0.59 -8.77
C MET A 83 1.61 -1.50 -9.03
N ILE A 84 1.51 -2.41 -10.01
CA ILE A 84 2.60 -3.31 -10.37
C ILE A 84 3.80 -2.53 -10.91
N TYR A 85 3.58 -1.59 -11.82
CA TYR A 85 4.64 -0.75 -12.37
C TYR A 85 5.44 -0.02 -11.27
N LYS A 86 4.74 0.56 -10.27
CA LYS A 86 5.37 1.25 -9.15
C LYS A 86 6.03 0.32 -8.14
N SER A 87 5.60 -0.93 -8.09
CA SER A 87 6.04 -1.87 -7.06
C SER A 87 7.10 -2.86 -7.54
N ILE A 88 7.18 -3.18 -8.83
CA ILE A 88 7.99 -4.31 -9.33
C ILE A 88 9.48 -4.19 -8.99
N GLY A 89 10.07 -3.01 -9.16
CA GLY A 89 11.47 -2.77 -8.81
C GLY A 89 11.71 -2.89 -7.29
N PRO A 90 11.05 -2.07 -6.45
CA PRO A 90 11.20 -2.16 -4.99
C PRO A 90 10.87 -3.54 -4.42
N LEU A 91 9.82 -4.22 -4.93
CA LEU A 91 9.42 -5.55 -4.45
C LEU A 91 10.45 -6.63 -4.81
N THR A 92 11.04 -6.57 -6.00
CA THR A 92 12.14 -7.47 -6.38
C THR A 92 13.35 -7.29 -5.49
N ASP A 93 13.63 -6.07 -5.09
CA ASP A 93 14.68 -5.78 -4.12
C ASP A 93 14.32 -6.31 -2.73
N GLU A 94 13.06 -6.16 -2.28
CA GLU A 94 12.56 -6.70 -1.01
C GLU A 94 12.64 -8.24 -0.96
N LEU A 95 12.39 -8.92 -2.11
CA LEU A 95 12.53 -10.37 -2.23
C LEU A 95 14.00 -10.85 -2.20
N ARG A 96 14.92 -10.06 -2.76
CA ARG A 96 16.34 -10.40 -2.82
C ARG A 96 17.11 -10.06 -1.54
N ILE A 97 16.75 -8.96 -0.90
CA ILE A 97 17.43 -8.43 0.26
C ILE A 97 16.59 -8.78 1.47
N ARG A 98 17.05 -9.74 2.28
CA ARG A 98 16.41 -10.16 3.55
C ARG A 98 16.33 -9.07 4.64
N TYR A 99 16.58 -7.81 4.28
CA TYR A 99 16.61 -6.68 5.21
C TYR A 99 15.59 -5.62 4.80
N PRO A 100 14.88 -5.01 5.78
CA PRO A 100 13.93 -3.96 5.50
C PRO A 100 14.65 -2.75 4.92
N LYS A 101 14.26 -2.35 3.72
CA LYS A 101 14.58 -1.02 3.22
C LYS A 101 13.71 0.01 3.93
N LYS A 102 14.20 1.24 4.04
CA LYS A 102 13.47 2.37 4.59
C LYS A 102 12.21 2.69 3.76
N ASP A 103 12.27 2.44 2.47
CA ASP A 103 11.21 2.72 1.50
C ASP A 103 10.66 1.40 0.94
N HIS A 104 9.49 1.00 1.41
CA HIS A 104 8.78 -0.17 0.94
C HIS A 104 8.03 0.08 -0.37
N SER A 105 7.82 -0.99 -1.14
CA SER A 105 7.00 -0.92 -2.36
C SER A 105 5.56 -0.50 -2.03
N PRO A 106 4.87 0.23 -2.94
CA PRO A 106 3.47 0.57 -2.75
C PRO A 106 2.57 -0.65 -2.50
N LEU A 107 2.84 -1.75 -3.19
CA LEU A 107 2.12 -3.02 -3.01
C LEU A 107 2.35 -3.60 -1.61
N TYR A 108 3.58 -3.53 -1.08
CA TYR A 108 3.88 -3.97 0.28
C TYR A 108 3.12 -3.13 1.32
N ILE A 109 3.14 -1.80 1.18
CA ILE A 109 2.42 -0.90 2.09
C ILE A 109 0.92 -1.21 2.05
N MET A 110 0.33 -1.29 0.85
CA MET A 110 -1.09 -1.60 0.68
C MET A 110 -1.44 -2.98 1.28
N GLY A 111 -0.67 -4.02 0.97
CA GLY A 111 -0.93 -5.39 1.44
C GLY A 111 -0.83 -5.51 2.95
N THR A 112 0.17 -4.91 3.58
CA THR A 112 0.32 -4.96 5.05
C THR A 112 -0.77 -4.16 5.78
N VAL A 113 -1.25 -3.05 5.21
CA VAL A 113 -2.43 -2.33 5.70
C VAL A 113 -3.68 -3.20 5.56
N LEU A 114 -3.87 -3.86 4.40
CA LEU A 114 -4.98 -4.80 4.19
C LEU A 114 -4.98 -5.93 5.23
N PHE A 115 -3.82 -6.57 5.48
CA PHE A 115 -3.72 -7.65 6.46
C PHE A 115 -4.08 -7.17 7.87
N ALA A 116 -3.63 -5.97 8.26
CA ALA A 116 -3.99 -5.37 9.54
C ALA A 116 -5.51 -5.12 9.66
N VAL A 117 -6.13 -4.54 8.63
CA VAL A 117 -7.57 -4.26 8.60
C VAL A 117 -8.39 -5.55 8.58
N LEU A 118 -7.97 -6.55 7.83
CA LEU A 118 -8.62 -7.87 7.78
C LEU A 118 -8.61 -8.52 9.18
N THR A 119 -7.46 -8.52 9.84
CA THR A 119 -7.32 -9.06 11.20
C THR A 119 -8.20 -8.29 12.20
N PHE A 120 -8.21 -6.96 12.13
CA PHE A 120 -9.09 -6.14 12.96
C PHE A 120 -10.56 -6.50 12.75
N ASN A 121 -11.01 -6.58 11.49
CA ASN A 121 -12.41 -6.85 11.16
C ASN A 121 -12.86 -8.23 11.67
N ILE A 122 -12.04 -9.25 11.50
CA ILE A 122 -12.33 -10.61 11.98
C ILE A 122 -12.34 -10.66 13.51
N ALA A 123 -11.34 -10.07 14.18
CA ALA A 123 -11.30 -10.00 15.63
C ALA A 123 -12.52 -9.24 16.21
N TYR A 124 -12.85 -8.09 15.62
CA TYR A 124 -14.02 -7.30 16.00
C TYR A 124 -15.33 -8.11 15.84
N TYR A 125 -15.51 -8.80 14.73
CA TYR A 125 -16.68 -9.63 14.49
C TYR A 125 -16.85 -10.71 15.57
N PHE A 126 -15.78 -11.41 15.93
CA PHE A 126 -15.82 -12.41 17.00
C PHE A 126 -16.15 -11.79 18.37
N ILE A 127 -15.57 -10.63 18.70
CA ILE A 127 -15.85 -9.91 19.95
C ILE A 127 -17.32 -9.53 20.02
N VAL A 128 -17.87 -8.90 18.97
CA VAL A 128 -19.27 -8.46 18.92
C VAL A 128 -20.23 -9.65 19.09
N ARG A 129 -19.95 -10.77 18.43
CA ARG A 129 -20.74 -11.99 18.60
C ARG A 129 -20.61 -12.61 19.99
N ALA A 130 -19.42 -12.62 20.57
CA ALA A 130 -19.19 -13.11 21.93
C ALA A 130 -19.94 -12.25 22.98
N LEU A 131 -20.14 -10.97 22.70
CA LEU A 131 -20.96 -10.06 23.53
C LEU A 131 -22.47 -10.21 23.30
N GLY A 132 -22.90 -11.17 22.47
CA GLY A 132 -24.31 -11.49 22.23
C GLY A 132 -25.02 -10.58 21.21
N ALA A 133 -24.30 -9.72 20.49
CA ALA A 133 -24.91 -8.93 19.42
C ALA A 133 -25.23 -9.79 18.20
N THR A 134 -26.41 -9.60 17.64
CA THR A 134 -26.81 -10.18 16.36
C THR A 134 -26.12 -9.39 15.23
N THR A 135 -25.51 -10.11 14.29
CA THR A 135 -24.89 -9.51 13.11
C THR A 135 -25.70 -9.88 11.89
N SER A 136 -26.30 -8.91 11.23
CA SER A 136 -26.96 -9.13 9.95
C SER A 136 -25.99 -8.85 8.81
N THR A 137 -25.96 -9.72 7.82
CA THR A 137 -25.15 -9.54 6.60
C THR A 137 -26.08 -9.59 5.40
N PRO A 138 -25.82 -8.83 4.33
CA PRO A 138 -26.55 -8.98 3.09
C PRO A 138 -26.48 -10.45 2.60
N SER A 139 -27.56 -10.92 2.00
CA SER A 139 -27.64 -12.30 1.46
C SER A 139 -26.83 -12.41 0.16
N PHE A 140 -25.51 -12.50 0.27
CA PHE A 140 -24.64 -12.69 -0.91
C PHE A 140 -24.88 -14.06 -1.59
N SER A 141 -25.34 -15.07 -0.84
CA SER A 141 -25.64 -16.42 -1.36
C SER A 141 -26.82 -16.46 -2.31
N THR A 142 -27.69 -15.45 -2.30
CA THR A 142 -28.84 -15.35 -3.20
C THR A 142 -28.59 -14.47 -4.41
N GLN A 143 -27.43 -13.80 -4.49
CA GLN A 143 -27.06 -12.97 -5.62
C GLN A 143 -26.52 -13.84 -6.77
N GLU A 144 -26.92 -13.51 -7.96
CA GLU A 144 -26.32 -14.08 -9.17
C GLU A 144 -24.88 -13.62 -9.33
N LEU A 145 -24.03 -14.45 -9.92
CA LEU A 145 -22.59 -14.18 -10.02
C LEU A 145 -22.28 -12.84 -10.71
N TRP A 146 -23.07 -12.46 -11.74
CA TRP A 146 -22.90 -11.17 -12.41
C TRP A 146 -23.17 -9.98 -11.48
N GLN A 147 -24.17 -10.09 -10.58
CA GLN A 147 -24.48 -9.04 -9.60
C GLN A 147 -23.35 -8.85 -8.61
N LEU A 148 -22.77 -9.97 -8.14
CA LEU A 148 -21.65 -9.96 -7.21
C LEU A 148 -20.42 -9.30 -7.83
N ILE A 149 -20.03 -9.72 -9.04
CA ILE A 149 -18.85 -9.19 -9.74
C ILE A 149 -19.05 -7.70 -10.08
N TYR A 150 -20.23 -7.33 -10.60
CA TYR A 150 -20.56 -5.94 -10.87
C TYR A 150 -20.54 -5.10 -9.59
N GLY A 151 -21.23 -5.54 -8.54
CA GLY A 151 -21.34 -4.82 -7.28
C GLY A 151 -19.97 -4.56 -6.63
N TYR A 152 -19.10 -5.56 -6.64
CA TYR A 152 -17.75 -5.42 -6.11
C TYR A 152 -16.85 -4.51 -6.98
N ALA A 153 -16.98 -4.57 -8.30
CA ALA A 153 -16.27 -3.65 -9.17
C ALA A 153 -16.75 -2.20 -8.97
N GLN A 154 -18.06 -2.00 -8.80
CA GLN A 154 -18.65 -0.69 -8.51
C GLN A 154 -18.16 -0.18 -7.15
N ALA A 155 -18.22 -0.98 -6.08
CA ALA A 155 -17.74 -0.60 -4.78
C ALA A 155 -16.26 -0.20 -4.81
N SER A 156 -15.42 -1.05 -5.40
CA SER A 156 -13.97 -0.83 -5.44
C SER A 156 -13.55 0.47 -6.13
N VAL A 157 -14.27 0.90 -7.17
CA VAL A 157 -13.91 2.11 -7.94
C VAL A 157 -14.77 3.31 -7.54
N TRP A 158 -16.09 3.15 -7.57
CA TRP A 158 -17.00 4.27 -7.40
C TRP A 158 -17.02 4.81 -5.97
N GLU A 159 -17.03 3.93 -4.97
CA GLU A 159 -17.01 4.36 -3.58
C GLU A 159 -15.68 5.07 -3.23
N GLU A 160 -14.58 4.66 -3.83
CA GLU A 160 -13.31 5.35 -3.63
C GLU A 160 -13.28 6.72 -4.34
N LEU A 161 -13.89 6.87 -5.51
CA LEU A 161 -14.06 8.18 -6.14
C LEU A 161 -14.91 9.11 -5.26
N VAL A 162 -16.03 8.63 -4.76
CA VAL A 162 -16.92 9.44 -3.90
C VAL A 162 -16.24 9.73 -2.56
N SER A 163 -15.69 8.73 -1.90
CA SER A 163 -15.18 8.90 -0.54
C SER A 163 -13.81 9.56 -0.50
N ARG A 164 -12.93 9.39 -1.51
CA ARG A 164 -11.56 9.93 -1.48
C ARG A 164 -11.45 11.21 -2.30
N VAL A 165 -11.93 11.19 -3.55
CA VAL A 165 -11.81 12.40 -4.37
C VAL A 165 -12.80 13.47 -3.92
N LEU A 166 -14.08 13.12 -3.77
CA LEU A 166 -15.12 14.09 -3.40
C LEU A 166 -15.01 14.56 -1.95
N LEU A 167 -14.78 13.65 -0.96
CA LEU A 167 -14.78 14.00 0.46
C LEU A 167 -13.41 14.36 1.04
N ILE A 168 -12.31 14.08 0.34
CA ILE A 168 -10.95 14.45 0.80
C ILE A 168 -10.26 15.34 -0.22
N GLY A 169 -10.11 14.90 -1.46
CA GLY A 169 -9.32 15.58 -2.47
C GLY A 169 -9.85 16.98 -2.80
N ILE A 170 -11.13 17.10 -3.14
CA ILE A 170 -11.77 18.39 -3.46
C ILE A 170 -11.77 19.33 -2.25
N PRO A 171 -12.17 18.93 -1.03
CA PRO A 171 -12.07 19.79 0.14
C PRO A 171 -10.64 20.25 0.44
N LEU A 172 -9.62 19.38 0.31
CA LEU A 172 -8.23 19.79 0.47
C LEU A 172 -7.82 20.84 -0.56
N LEU A 173 -8.22 20.68 -1.84
CA LEU A 173 -7.95 21.66 -2.88
C LEU A 173 -8.55 23.02 -2.54
N LEU A 174 -9.80 23.05 -2.07
CA LEU A 174 -10.49 24.27 -1.68
C LEU A 174 -9.84 24.93 -0.45
N ILE A 175 -9.54 24.15 0.59
CA ILE A 175 -8.87 24.65 1.80
C ILE A 175 -7.50 25.23 1.45
N ASP A 176 -6.69 24.55 0.67
CA ASP A 176 -5.35 25.00 0.28
C ASP A 176 -5.42 26.24 -0.64
N GLY A 177 -6.42 26.30 -1.51
CA GLY A 177 -6.69 27.49 -2.33
C GLY A 177 -7.03 28.72 -1.48
N LEU A 178 -7.91 28.56 -0.50
CA LEU A 178 -8.28 29.63 0.43
C LEU A 178 -7.10 30.05 1.32
N LEU A 179 -6.33 29.09 1.82
CA LEU A 179 -5.13 29.39 2.62
C LEU A 179 -4.08 30.16 1.80
N LYS A 180 -3.90 29.80 0.54
CA LYS A 180 -2.98 30.49 -0.37
C LYS A 180 -3.41 31.94 -0.66
N GLN A 181 -4.72 32.18 -0.76
CA GLN A 181 -5.23 33.56 -0.91
C GLN A 181 -4.93 34.43 0.32
N ARG A 182 -4.97 33.84 1.52
CA ARG A 182 -4.67 34.56 2.79
C ARG A 182 -3.16 34.67 3.06
N ASN A 183 -2.40 33.65 2.67
CA ASN A 183 -0.95 33.59 2.83
C ASN A 183 -0.31 33.10 1.51
N PRO A 184 0.25 34.01 0.68
CA PRO A 184 0.86 33.64 -0.61
C PRO A 184 2.02 32.63 -0.50
N GLU A 185 2.68 32.56 0.65
CA GLU A 185 3.75 31.57 0.90
C GLU A 185 3.22 30.16 1.19
N HIS A 186 1.91 30.00 1.36
CA HIS A 186 1.31 28.68 1.60
C HIS A 186 1.55 27.76 0.41
N ARG A 187 2.22 26.64 0.66
CA ARG A 187 2.54 25.64 -0.38
C ARG A 187 1.30 24.80 -0.70
N THR A 188 0.87 24.87 -1.95
CA THR A 188 -0.20 24.01 -2.50
C THR A 188 0.41 22.89 -3.34
N GLN A 189 -0.28 21.76 -3.40
CA GLN A 189 0.06 20.68 -4.32
C GLN A 189 -0.45 20.98 -5.74
N LYS A 190 -0.01 20.20 -6.73
CA LYS A 190 -0.59 20.25 -8.08
C LYS A 190 -2.04 19.76 -8.06
N VAL A 191 -2.94 20.38 -8.84
CA VAL A 191 -4.37 20.00 -8.89
C VAL A 191 -4.57 18.50 -9.07
N ARG A 192 -3.79 17.86 -9.95
CA ARG A 192 -3.83 16.40 -10.16
C ARG A 192 -3.61 15.59 -8.88
N GLN A 193 -2.84 16.09 -7.91
CA GLN A 193 -2.57 15.37 -6.66
C GLN A 193 -3.77 15.39 -5.71
N TYR A 194 -4.60 16.43 -5.78
CA TYR A 194 -5.86 16.44 -5.02
C TYR A 194 -6.88 15.43 -5.58
N ILE A 195 -6.84 15.17 -6.90
CA ILE A 195 -7.75 14.21 -7.56
C ILE A 195 -7.20 12.78 -7.48
N LEU A 196 -5.93 12.59 -7.83
CA LEU A 196 -5.31 11.28 -7.90
C LEU A 196 -4.65 10.85 -6.58
N GLY A 197 -4.56 11.74 -5.60
CA GLY A 197 -3.88 11.48 -4.34
C GLY A 197 -2.36 11.36 -4.47
N GLY A 198 -1.75 10.86 -3.41
CA GLY A 198 -0.32 10.53 -3.35
C GLY A 198 0.58 11.70 -2.95
N GLY A 199 1.58 11.39 -2.11
CA GLY A 199 2.63 12.33 -1.71
C GLY A 199 2.22 13.38 -0.69
N PHE A 200 1.04 13.28 -0.08
CA PHE A 200 0.63 14.18 0.99
C PHE A 200 1.34 13.87 2.31
N THR A 201 1.69 14.93 3.03
CA THR A 201 2.04 14.84 4.45
C THR A 201 0.76 14.96 5.26
N ILE A 202 0.51 13.97 6.12
CA ILE A 202 -0.72 13.94 6.93
C ILE A 202 -0.52 14.89 8.11
N GLY A 203 -1.05 16.10 7.98
CA GLY A 203 -1.19 17.09 9.03
C GLY A 203 -2.60 17.09 9.63
N ARG A 204 -2.95 18.15 10.37
CA ARG A 204 -4.26 18.25 11.03
C ARG A 204 -5.43 18.29 10.04
N LYS A 205 -5.33 19.07 8.97
CA LYS A 205 -6.40 19.19 7.97
C LYS A 205 -6.64 17.87 7.22
N GLU A 206 -5.58 17.18 6.81
CA GLU A 206 -5.66 15.89 6.16
C GLU A 206 -6.27 14.85 7.11
N ALA A 207 -5.86 14.82 8.38
CA ALA A 207 -6.39 13.90 9.37
C ALA A 207 -7.88 14.15 9.66
N VAL A 208 -8.32 15.40 9.77
CA VAL A 208 -9.75 15.73 9.96
C VAL A 208 -10.58 15.21 8.78
N LEU A 209 -10.13 15.44 7.54
CA LEU A 209 -10.85 14.96 6.36
C LEU A 209 -10.80 13.43 6.22
N MET A 210 -9.69 12.79 6.62
CA MET A 210 -9.62 11.33 6.69
C MET A 210 -10.66 10.77 7.66
N VAL A 211 -10.73 11.30 8.88
CA VAL A 211 -11.70 10.86 9.90
C VAL A 211 -13.13 11.13 9.43
N PHE A 212 -13.39 12.32 8.89
CA PHE A 212 -14.69 12.68 8.34
C PHE A 212 -15.15 11.73 7.23
N SER A 213 -14.33 11.57 6.19
CA SER A 213 -14.64 10.66 5.07
C SER A 213 -14.85 9.21 5.55
N SER A 214 -14.05 8.76 6.53
CA SER A 214 -14.15 7.41 7.08
C SER A 214 -15.40 7.20 7.91
N ALA A 215 -15.82 8.21 8.69
CA ALA A 215 -17.07 8.17 9.44
C ALA A 215 -18.28 8.13 8.49
N MET A 216 -18.26 8.94 7.43
CA MET A 216 -19.29 8.92 6.37
C MET A 216 -19.35 7.57 5.68
N PHE A 217 -18.19 6.99 5.35
CA PHE A 217 -18.09 5.67 4.75
C PHE A 217 -18.66 4.58 5.67
N GLY A 218 -18.31 4.62 6.97
CA GLY A 218 -18.88 3.71 7.96
C GLY A 218 -20.39 3.84 8.11
N ALA A 219 -20.88 5.07 8.20
CA ALA A 219 -22.32 5.35 8.35
C ALA A 219 -23.14 4.87 7.14
N ALA A 220 -22.62 4.96 5.92
CA ALA A 220 -23.30 4.51 4.72
C ALA A 220 -23.58 2.98 4.70
N HIS A 221 -22.83 2.21 5.46
CA HIS A 221 -22.99 0.75 5.52
C HIS A 221 -24.12 0.30 6.47
N VAL A 222 -24.65 1.18 7.34
CA VAL A 222 -25.67 0.82 8.34
C VAL A 222 -26.92 0.21 7.70
N PHE A 223 -27.38 0.79 6.61
CA PHE A 223 -28.64 0.38 5.98
C PHE A 223 -28.61 -1.02 5.36
N SER A 224 -27.42 -1.49 4.97
CA SER A 224 -27.25 -2.81 4.34
C SER A 224 -26.71 -3.86 5.31
N TRP A 225 -26.00 -3.45 6.37
CA TRP A 225 -25.23 -4.34 7.24
C TRP A 225 -25.58 -4.26 8.72
N ASP A 226 -26.39 -3.25 9.16
CA ASP A 226 -26.65 -2.96 10.57
C ASP A 226 -25.52 -2.19 11.28
N LEU A 227 -25.80 -1.73 12.52
CA LEU A 227 -24.94 -0.84 13.30
C LEU A 227 -23.52 -1.41 13.56
N TYR A 228 -23.41 -2.73 13.70
CA TYR A 228 -22.11 -3.34 13.97
C TYR A 228 -21.07 -3.09 12.86
N LYS A 229 -21.53 -2.82 11.64
CA LYS A 229 -20.64 -2.58 10.48
C LYS A 229 -19.99 -1.21 10.47
N ILE A 230 -20.51 -0.23 11.24
CA ILE A 230 -19.99 1.15 11.24
C ILE A 230 -18.49 1.16 11.54
N LEU A 231 -18.08 0.53 12.64
CA LEU A 231 -16.69 0.58 13.07
C LEU A 231 -15.74 -0.14 12.12
N PRO A 232 -15.99 -1.39 11.69
CA PRO A 232 -15.17 -2.05 10.66
C PRO A 232 -15.06 -1.27 9.37
N ALA A 233 -16.17 -0.72 8.86
CA ALA A 233 -16.17 0.06 7.63
C ALA A 233 -15.43 1.40 7.81
N ALA A 234 -15.58 2.08 8.95
CA ALA A 234 -14.83 3.30 9.24
C ALA A 234 -13.32 3.05 9.36
N ILE A 235 -12.88 1.94 9.97
CA ILE A 235 -11.46 1.56 10.03
C ILE A 235 -10.93 1.22 8.64
N GLY A 236 -11.69 0.49 7.81
CA GLY A 236 -11.39 0.30 6.39
C GLY A 236 -11.28 1.63 5.66
N GLY A 237 -12.25 2.52 5.89
CA GLY A 237 -12.26 3.89 5.37
C GLY A 237 -11.01 4.70 5.71
N LEU A 238 -10.52 4.61 6.96
CA LEU A 238 -9.26 5.25 7.39
C LEU A 238 -8.05 4.69 6.63
N ALA A 239 -8.00 3.37 6.45
CA ALA A 239 -6.95 2.72 5.71
C ALA A 239 -6.95 3.15 4.23
N PHE A 240 -8.10 3.18 3.57
CA PHE A 240 -8.26 3.68 2.21
C PHE A 240 -7.86 5.15 2.09
N ALA A 241 -8.29 6.01 3.02
CA ALA A 241 -7.93 7.42 3.06
C ALA A 241 -6.42 7.63 3.27
N TYR A 242 -5.80 6.84 4.13
CA TYR A 242 -4.35 6.84 4.31
C TYR A 242 -3.62 6.47 3.02
N LEU A 243 -4.03 5.40 2.33
CA LEU A 243 -3.45 4.99 1.07
C LEU A 243 -3.66 6.03 -0.03
N PHE A 244 -4.85 6.63 -0.12
CA PHE A 244 -5.13 7.73 -1.04
C PHE A 244 -4.17 8.89 -0.86
N LEU A 245 -3.97 9.37 0.37
CA LEU A 245 -3.09 10.50 0.64
C LEU A 245 -1.61 10.15 0.45
N LYS A 246 -1.19 8.96 0.84
CA LYS A 246 0.23 8.56 0.79
C LYS A 246 0.67 8.06 -0.58
N LEU A 247 -0.09 7.19 -1.19
CA LEU A 247 0.28 6.50 -2.42
C LEU A 247 -0.53 7.01 -3.63
N GLY A 248 -1.81 7.26 -3.43
CA GLY A 248 -2.74 7.71 -4.46
C GLY A 248 -4.00 6.86 -4.56
N LEU A 249 -4.94 7.32 -5.38
CA LEU A 249 -6.24 6.70 -5.61
C LEU A 249 -6.11 5.23 -6.06
N TYR A 250 -5.11 4.93 -6.89
CA TYR A 250 -4.88 3.56 -7.35
C TYR A 250 -4.64 2.57 -6.20
N ALA A 251 -3.98 3.00 -5.11
CA ALA A 251 -3.71 2.13 -3.97
C ALA A 251 -4.95 1.92 -3.11
N SER A 252 -5.79 2.95 -2.97
CA SER A 252 -7.08 2.87 -2.30
C SER A 252 -8.03 1.92 -3.06
N VAL A 253 -8.19 2.14 -4.37
CA VAL A 253 -8.99 1.28 -5.27
C VAL A 253 -8.51 -0.17 -5.22
N MET A 254 -7.18 -0.41 -5.28
CA MET A 254 -6.64 -1.77 -5.27
C MET A 254 -6.81 -2.46 -3.91
N MET A 255 -6.73 -1.75 -2.80
CA MET A 255 -7.02 -2.33 -1.49
C MET A 255 -8.51 -2.68 -1.36
N HIS A 256 -9.41 -1.80 -1.83
CA HIS A 256 -10.85 -2.08 -1.83
C HIS A 256 -11.17 -3.29 -2.70
N PHE A 257 -10.64 -3.31 -3.93
CA PHE A 257 -10.76 -4.44 -4.85
C PHE A 257 -10.26 -5.75 -4.22
N ALA A 258 -9.09 -5.73 -3.57
CA ALA A 258 -8.54 -6.91 -2.90
C ALA A 258 -9.42 -7.38 -1.73
N THR A 259 -10.09 -6.46 -1.04
CA THR A 259 -11.01 -6.78 0.06
C THR A 259 -12.27 -7.47 -0.45
N ASP A 260 -12.94 -6.89 -1.44
CA ASP A 260 -14.24 -7.36 -1.90
C ASP A 260 -14.13 -8.61 -2.79
N PHE A 261 -13.12 -8.65 -3.65
CA PHE A 261 -12.90 -9.79 -4.54
C PHE A 261 -12.17 -10.97 -3.87
N MET A 262 -11.75 -10.86 -2.61
CA MET A 262 -10.95 -11.90 -1.93
C MET A 262 -11.55 -13.31 -2.04
N THR A 263 -12.86 -13.41 -1.92
CA THR A 263 -13.59 -14.69 -1.93
C THR A 263 -14.34 -14.96 -3.22
N VAL A 264 -14.27 -14.10 -4.23
CA VAL A 264 -14.96 -14.30 -5.52
C VAL A 264 -14.58 -15.63 -6.19
N PRO A 265 -13.33 -16.12 -6.14
CA PRO A 265 -13.03 -17.45 -6.68
C PRO A 265 -13.88 -18.58 -6.10
N LEU A 266 -14.33 -18.47 -4.83
CA LEU A 266 -15.23 -19.47 -4.22
C LEU A 266 -16.63 -19.47 -4.84
N ASN A 267 -17.07 -18.33 -5.37
CA ASN A 267 -18.37 -18.22 -6.05
C ASN A 267 -18.27 -18.65 -7.52
N VAL A 268 -17.10 -18.48 -8.14
CA VAL A 268 -16.85 -18.93 -9.53
C VAL A 268 -16.68 -20.44 -9.59
N TRP A 269 -16.04 -21.05 -8.58
CA TRP A 269 -15.78 -22.48 -8.51
C TRP A 269 -16.28 -23.07 -7.18
N PRO A 270 -17.61 -23.09 -6.94
CA PRO A 270 -18.19 -23.43 -5.63
C PRO A 270 -17.88 -24.87 -5.20
N ASP A 271 -17.78 -25.79 -6.15
CA ASP A 271 -17.55 -27.23 -5.87
C ASP A 271 -16.06 -27.60 -5.82
N SER A 272 -15.14 -26.64 -6.02
CA SER A 272 -13.71 -26.89 -6.03
C SER A 272 -13.13 -26.85 -4.61
N THR A 273 -12.92 -27.99 -4.00
CA THR A 273 -12.22 -28.09 -2.71
C THR A 273 -10.79 -27.56 -2.77
N GLY A 274 -10.13 -27.66 -3.93
CA GLY A 274 -8.80 -27.10 -4.15
C GLY A 274 -8.79 -25.57 -4.06
N VAL A 275 -9.73 -24.89 -4.74
CA VAL A 275 -9.88 -23.44 -4.67
C VAL A 275 -10.22 -22.99 -3.25
N ALA A 276 -11.17 -23.69 -2.60
CA ALA A 276 -11.56 -23.39 -1.23
C ALA A 276 -10.37 -23.51 -0.25
N SER A 277 -9.57 -24.57 -0.39
CA SER A 277 -8.39 -24.79 0.44
C SER A 277 -7.33 -23.70 0.23
N VAL A 278 -7.02 -23.36 -1.03
CA VAL A 278 -6.01 -22.33 -1.34
C VAL A 278 -6.45 -20.97 -0.82
N VAL A 279 -7.66 -20.52 -1.12
CA VAL A 279 -8.18 -19.23 -0.65
C VAL A 279 -8.25 -19.20 0.88
N GLY A 280 -8.73 -20.26 1.51
CA GLY A 280 -8.80 -20.39 2.97
C GLY A 280 -7.43 -20.29 3.64
N LEU A 281 -6.42 -20.99 3.12
CA LEU A 281 -5.04 -20.94 3.64
C LEU A 281 -4.42 -19.57 3.45
N LEU A 282 -4.64 -18.89 2.31
CA LEU A 282 -4.17 -17.54 2.08
C LEU A 282 -4.78 -16.56 3.09
N VAL A 283 -6.09 -16.61 3.30
CA VAL A 283 -6.78 -15.75 4.28
C VAL A 283 -6.25 -15.99 5.68
N LEU A 284 -6.07 -17.24 6.10
CA LEU A 284 -5.50 -17.58 7.40
C LEU A 284 -4.07 -17.06 7.56
N ALA A 285 -3.23 -17.20 6.52
CA ALA A 285 -1.88 -16.66 6.53
C ALA A 285 -1.88 -15.12 6.63
N TRP A 286 -2.75 -14.42 5.91
CA TRP A 286 -2.88 -12.97 5.98
C TRP A 286 -3.43 -12.49 7.32
N LEU A 287 -4.35 -13.23 7.95
CA LEU A 287 -4.80 -12.95 9.31
C LEU A 287 -3.64 -13.05 10.31
N ALA A 288 -2.85 -14.11 10.22
CA ALA A 288 -1.68 -14.29 11.09
C ALA A 288 -0.64 -13.17 10.90
N LEU A 289 -0.33 -12.83 9.63
CA LEU A 289 0.55 -11.71 9.30
C LEU A 289 -0.05 -10.35 9.72
N GLY A 290 -1.35 -10.22 9.69
CA GLY A 290 -2.04 -8.99 10.05
C GLY A 290 -1.90 -8.61 11.52
N VAL A 291 -1.70 -9.56 12.44
CA VAL A 291 -1.55 -9.27 13.87
C VAL A 291 -0.39 -8.31 14.15
N PRO A 292 0.87 -8.59 13.77
CA PRO A 292 1.97 -7.67 14.00
C PRO A 292 1.81 -6.35 13.25
N TYR A 293 1.24 -6.33 12.04
CA TYR A 293 1.00 -5.10 11.32
C TYR A 293 -0.12 -4.25 11.95
N LEU A 294 -1.15 -4.87 12.51
CA LEU A 294 -2.20 -4.17 13.26
C LEU A 294 -1.59 -3.45 14.47
N VAL A 295 -0.75 -4.15 15.26
CA VAL A 295 -0.04 -3.56 16.39
C VAL A 295 0.85 -2.40 15.93
N LEU A 296 1.59 -2.58 14.83
CA LEU A 296 2.47 -1.56 14.27
C LEU A 296 1.71 -0.29 13.83
N TYR A 297 0.65 -0.44 13.05
CA TYR A 297 -0.12 0.71 12.55
C TYR A 297 -0.89 1.40 13.67
N PHE A 298 -1.48 0.64 14.59
CA PHE A 298 -2.13 1.19 15.78
C PHE A 298 -1.14 2.00 16.64
N SER A 299 0.04 1.45 16.92
CA SER A 299 1.09 2.13 17.67
C SER A 299 1.57 3.42 16.98
N LYS A 300 1.72 3.40 15.65
CA LYS A 300 2.08 4.61 14.88
C LYS A 300 0.97 5.66 14.91
N GLY A 301 -0.29 5.26 14.78
CA GLY A 301 -1.44 6.15 14.88
C GLY A 301 -1.56 6.79 16.27
N MET A 302 -1.45 5.98 17.33
CA MET A 302 -1.45 6.46 18.70
C MET A 302 -0.26 7.39 18.98
N GLY A 303 0.93 7.05 18.49
CA GLY A 303 2.11 7.89 18.62
C GLY A 303 1.92 9.26 17.97
N TRP A 304 1.28 9.30 16.78
CA TRP A 304 0.94 10.53 16.09
C TRP A 304 -0.08 11.38 16.89
N LEU A 305 -1.14 10.74 17.41
CA LEU A 305 -2.16 11.42 18.24
C LEU A 305 -1.58 12.01 19.54
N LEU A 306 -0.69 11.28 20.20
CA LEU A 306 -0.08 11.69 21.46
C LEU A 306 1.13 12.61 21.30
N GLY A 307 1.55 12.89 20.07
CA GLY A 307 2.79 13.63 19.78
C GLY A 307 4.05 12.95 20.31
N ARG A 308 3.97 11.64 20.58
CA ARG A 308 5.07 10.83 21.14
C ARG A 308 5.37 9.67 20.23
N ARG A 309 6.65 9.36 20.02
CA ARG A 309 7.04 8.11 19.36
C ARG A 309 6.88 6.97 20.35
N ILE A 310 5.89 6.11 20.14
CA ILE A 310 5.67 4.91 20.95
C ILE A 310 6.68 3.83 20.57
N TRP A 311 7.08 3.78 19.29
CA TRP A 311 8.06 2.83 18.79
C TRP A 311 9.34 3.56 18.36
N PRO A 312 10.50 3.22 18.91
CA PRO A 312 11.75 3.83 18.49
C PRO A 312 12.00 3.54 17.01
N ASP A 313 12.52 4.52 16.28
CA ASP A 313 13.04 4.27 14.94
C ASP A 313 14.13 3.20 15.08
N LEU A 314 14.10 2.19 14.21
CA LEU A 314 15.20 1.26 14.11
C LEU A 314 16.47 2.07 13.84
N PRO A 315 17.57 1.84 14.59
CA PRO A 315 18.82 2.52 14.31
C PRO A 315 19.17 2.30 12.82
N PRO A 316 19.72 3.32 12.14
CA PRO A 316 20.20 3.15 10.79
C PRO A 316 21.09 1.91 10.76
N GLN A 317 20.75 0.92 9.96
CA GLN A 317 21.62 -0.24 9.83
C GLN A 317 22.91 0.25 9.17
N GLU A 318 24.01 0.14 9.89
CA GLU A 318 25.32 0.25 9.26
C GLU A 318 25.36 -0.77 8.12
N PRO A 319 25.73 -0.36 6.90
CA PRO A 319 25.90 -1.30 5.82
C PRO A 319 26.88 -2.38 6.31
N LYS A 320 26.39 -3.62 6.41
CA LYS A 320 27.30 -4.74 6.73
C LYS A 320 28.39 -4.70 5.68
N PRO A 321 29.67 -4.74 6.06
CA PRO A 321 30.74 -4.75 5.09
C PRO A 321 30.47 -5.90 4.14
N VAL A 322 30.30 -5.58 2.88
CA VAL A 322 30.25 -6.58 1.80
C VAL A 322 31.67 -7.15 1.78
N TYR A 323 31.86 -8.26 2.49
CA TYR A 323 33.04 -9.05 2.25
C TYR A 323 32.91 -9.54 0.81
N ALA A 324 33.54 -8.80 -0.11
CA ALA A 324 33.81 -9.32 -1.41
C ALA A 324 34.64 -10.59 -1.17
N TYR A 325 33.99 -11.74 -1.27
CA TYR A 325 34.71 -12.98 -1.47
C TYR A 325 35.40 -12.85 -2.81
N TYR A 326 36.59 -12.24 -2.81
CA TYR A 326 37.58 -12.56 -3.83
C TYR A 326 37.91 -14.03 -3.57
N SER A 327 37.14 -14.93 -4.16
CA SER A 327 37.67 -16.26 -4.44
C SER A 327 38.88 -15.99 -5.34
N ALA A 328 40.07 -16.03 -4.72
CA ALA A 328 41.29 -16.16 -5.48
C ALA A 328 41.14 -17.48 -6.24
N TYR A 329 40.64 -17.36 -7.48
CA TYR A 329 40.73 -18.41 -8.44
C TYR A 329 42.25 -18.55 -8.73
N VAL A 330 42.92 -19.37 -7.93
CA VAL A 330 44.25 -19.85 -8.21
C VAL A 330 44.05 -20.85 -9.36
N GLY A 331 44.03 -20.30 -10.59
CA GLY A 331 44.13 -21.13 -11.78
C GLY A 331 45.38 -21.97 -11.70
N PRO A 332 45.40 -23.18 -12.25
CA PRO A 332 46.60 -24.02 -12.30
C PRO A 332 47.71 -23.24 -13.01
N THR A 333 48.82 -23.01 -12.31
CA THR A 333 50.01 -22.37 -12.85
C THR A 333 50.51 -23.20 -14.01
N PRO A 334 50.65 -22.65 -15.23
CA PRO A 334 51.33 -23.38 -16.33
C PRO A 334 52.78 -23.63 -15.89
N ALA A 335 53.17 -24.89 -15.89
CA ALA A 335 54.54 -25.28 -15.65
C ALA A 335 55.46 -24.70 -16.76
N GLY A 336 56.46 -23.85 -16.37
CA GLY A 336 57.52 -23.52 -17.28
C GLY A 336 57.92 -22.05 -17.40
N TYR A 337 57.99 -21.26 -16.30
CA TYR A 337 58.75 -20.00 -16.33
C TYR A 337 59.83 -20.00 -15.22
N PRO A 338 61.07 -19.58 -15.53
CA PRO A 338 62.14 -19.53 -14.56
C PRO A 338 61.85 -18.45 -13.49
N THR A 339 62.12 -18.83 -12.26
CA THR A 339 62.03 -17.99 -11.07
C THR A 339 62.93 -16.78 -11.16
N SER A 340 62.38 -15.62 -11.47
CA SER A 340 63.00 -14.32 -11.21
C SER A 340 62.71 -13.97 -9.74
N THR A 341 63.77 -13.77 -9.00
CA THR A 341 63.80 -13.29 -7.62
C THR A 341 63.20 -11.87 -7.59
N ALA A 342 61.91 -11.77 -7.33
CA ALA A 342 61.24 -10.51 -6.99
C ALA A 342 61.25 -10.34 -5.46
N PRO A 343 61.47 -9.13 -4.93
CA PRO A 343 61.52 -8.88 -3.52
C PRO A 343 60.17 -9.21 -2.88
N GLN A 344 60.24 -9.93 -1.76
CA GLN A 344 59.06 -10.19 -0.88
C GLN A 344 58.51 -8.84 -0.38
N TYR A 345 57.46 -8.38 -1.06
CA TYR A 345 56.58 -7.38 -0.43
C TYR A 345 55.75 -8.09 0.60
N ALA A 346 55.98 -7.70 1.91
CA ALA A 346 55.05 -8.02 2.98
C ALA A 346 53.65 -7.61 2.59
N PRO A 347 52.59 -8.42 2.87
CA PRO A 347 51.23 -8.01 2.63
C PRO A 347 50.96 -6.73 3.43
N SER A 348 50.93 -5.59 2.73
CA SER A 348 50.41 -4.36 3.26
C SER A 348 48.96 -4.61 3.69
N ALA A 349 48.67 -4.31 4.92
CA ALA A 349 47.32 -4.30 5.50
C ALA A 349 46.34 -3.72 4.46
N PRO A 350 45.11 -4.27 4.38
CA PRO A 350 44.11 -3.79 3.43
C PRO A 350 43.98 -2.27 3.62
N TYR A 351 44.17 -1.57 2.52
CA TYR A 351 43.93 -0.13 2.41
C TYR A 351 42.47 0.08 2.88
N ALA A 352 42.31 0.35 4.17
CA ALA A 352 41.12 1.05 4.65
C ALA A 352 41.16 2.36 3.88
N ALA A 353 40.30 2.46 2.86
CA ALA A 353 40.08 3.72 2.19
C ALA A 353 39.84 4.75 3.30
N GLN A 354 40.87 5.54 3.58
CA GLN A 354 40.75 6.68 4.48
C GLN A 354 39.69 7.56 3.83
N VAL A 355 38.44 7.41 4.33
CA VAL A 355 37.41 8.39 4.09
C VAL A 355 38.06 9.71 4.52
N PRO A 356 38.23 10.69 3.62
CA PRO A 356 38.75 11.99 4.02
C PRO A 356 37.82 12.47 5.13
N LYS A 357 38.31 12.49 6.36
CA LYS A 357 37.63 13.23 7.41
C LYS A 357 37.48 14.64 6.86
N ALA A 358 36.23 15.06 6.68
CA ALA A 358 35.91 16.45 6.30
C ALA A 358 36.22 17.34 7.53
N GLU A 359 37.52 17.47 7.87
CA GLU A 359 38.00 18.34 8.94
C GLU A 359 38.22 19.78 8.42
N ASP A 360 38.14 19.97 7.10
CA ASP A 360 38.17 21.32 6.54
C ASP A 360 36.73 21.84 6.39
N PRO A 361 36.29 22.77 7.25
CA PRO A 361 34.93 23.34 7.20
C PRO A 361 34.66 24.11 5.90
N HIS A 362 35.66 24.31 5.03
CA HIS A 362 35.55 24.96 3.74
C HIS A 362 35.40 24.00 2.56
N ALA A 363 35.58 22.67 2.77
CA ALA A 363 35.63 21.69 1.67
C ALA A 363 34.27 21.32 1.09
N PHE A 364 33.18 21.42 1.85
CA PHE A 364 31.82 21.09 1.40
C PHE A 364 30.79 22.03 1.98
N VAL A 365 30.02 22.68 1.11
CA VAL A 365 28.80 23.40 1.48
C VAL A 365 27.67 22.91 0.57
N CYS A 366 26.63 22.33 1.15
CA CYS A 366 25.48 21.87 0.42
C CYS A 366 24.68 23.06 -0.15
N GLN A 367 24.53 23.12 -1.46
CA GLN A 367 23.80 24.19 -2.14
C GLN A 367 22.31 24.22 -1.83
N ASN A 368 21.74 23.10 -1.35
CA ASN A 368 20.31 23.01 -1.04
C ASN A 368 19.96 23.46 0.39
N CYS A 369 20.79 23.16 1.38
CA CYS A 369 20.46 23.41 2.79
C CYS A 369 21.56 24.13 3.58
N GLY A 370 22.69 24.49 2.96
CA GLY A 370 23.84 25.10 3.62
C GLY A 370 24.56 24.17 4.61
N GLY A 371 24.23 22.88 4.68
CA GLY A 371 24.90 21.92 5.55
C GLY A 371 26.37 21.73 5.17
N ARG A 372 27.25 21.65 6.16
CA ARG A 372 28.72 21.53 5.99
C ARG A 372 29.25 20.12 6.13
N GLU A 373 28.37 19.15 6.37
CA GLU A 373 28.74 17.75 6.51
C GLU A 373 28.25 16.93 5.32
N ALA A 374 29.14 16.12 4.75
CA ALA A 374 28.84 15.21 3.68
C ALA A 374 29.42 13.82 3.95
N VAL A 375 28.82 12.80 3.36
CA VAL A 375 29.32 11.43 3.32
C VAL A 375 29.51 11.06 1.87
N TYR A 376 30.61 10.38 1.55
CA TYR A 376 30.80 9.81 0.24
C TYR A 376 30.06 8.46 0.15
N SER A 377 29.08 8.34 -0.73
CA SER A 377 28.29 7.13 -0.94
C SER A 377 28.03 6.94 -2.43
N ASP A 378 28.25 5.73 -2.93
CA ASP A 378 27.98 5.34 -4.32
C ASP A 378 28.58 6.28 -5.39
N GLY A 379 29.83 6.72 -5.18
CA GLY A 379 30.54 7.59 -6.11
C GLY A 379 30.12 9.06 -6.07
N SER A 380 29.30 9.47 -5.10
CA SER A 380 28.82 10.84 -4.95
C SER A 380 28.89 11.34 -3.50
N LEU A 381 29.05 12.66 -3.32
CA LEU A 381 28.98 13.33 -2.02
C LEU A 381 27.51 13.54 -1.66
N VAL A 382 27.08 12.99 -0.51
CA VAL A 382 25.72 13.10 0.01
C VAL A 382 25.74 14.00 1.24
N CYS A 383 24.95 15.05 1.21
CA CYS A 383 24.79 15.94 2.36
C CYS A 383 24.12 15.21 3.53
N LYS A 384 24.77 15.16 4.70
CA LYS A 384 24.20 14.52 5.89
C LYS A 384 22.91 15.18 6.39
N ARG A 385 22.72 16.47 6.11
CA ARG A 385 21.58 17.23 6.62
C ARG A 385 20.32 17.06 5.78
N CYS A 386 20.43 16.98 4.45
CA CYS A 386 19.26 16.94 3.57
C CYS A 386 19.27 15.79 2.55
N GLY A 387 20.32 14.97 2.51
CA GLY A 387 20.43 13.82 1.59
C GLY A 387 20.72 14.18 0.14
N MET A 388 20.97 15.46 -0.19
CA MET A 388 21.28 15.85 -1.58
C MET A 388 22.61 15.25 -2.02
N LYS A 389 22.63 14.61 -3.18
CA LYS A 389 23.81 14.08 -3.86
C LYS A 389 24.42 15.14 -4.78
N ARG A 390 25.78 15.22 -4.81
CA ARG A 390 26.56 16.04 -5.73
C ARG A 390 27.59 15.19 -6.46
#